data_b941a483a6b86c6883af6af6e09de6a5
#
_entry.id   b941a483a6b86c6883af6af6e09de6a5
#
_cell.length_a   1.000
_cell.length_b   1.000
_cell.length_c   1.000
_cell.angle_alpha   90.00
_cell.angle_beta   90.00
_cell.angle_gamma   90.00
#
_symmetry.space_group_name_H-M   'P 1'
#
loop_
_entity.id
_entity.type
_entity.pdbx_description
1 polymer ?
#
loop_
_entity_poly.entity_id
_entity_poly.type
_entity_poly.pdbx_seq_one_letter_code
_entity_poly.pdbx_strand_id
1 'polypeptide(L)'
;MATLVDVVRVLEDLYPLNLAESWDNPGLIVGNPTDKVNKIVCLSDPTLEAVEESCKMGADLIVSHHPLFFRSVHEVSGLSVRGKIVQTLIENHCGLWVGHTNADAAFRGVAAAAASAFGLKDLHPLVPASNNDTSLGLGRVGVLEQKITLKEFAMRVFNALPTTKLGVQVCGDINAIVSKIAVLPGSGDSLFDEVRACGADVYVTSDLRHHPATDAYEQAIYESQLANSNIIKPMLINTPHSAIESLWFKYAVQDIHDSIYKNCLLYTSPSPRDVEESRMPSSA
;
A
#
# COMPACT_ATOMS: atom_id res chain seq x y z
N MET A 1 2.03 1.40 -30.60
CA MET A 1 2.77 0.89 -29.43
C MET A 1 3.23 2.10 -28.63
N ALA A 2 2.87 2.14 -27.35
CA ALA A 2 3.29 3.20 -26.45
C ALA A 2 4.80 3.12 -26.16
N THR A 3 5.44 4.25 -25.93
CA THR A 3 6.81 4.32 -25.44
C THR A 3 6.79 4.35 -23.89
N LEU A 4 7.93 4.09 -23.26
CA LEU A 4 8.03 4.15 -21.79
C LEU A 4 7.61 5.51 -21.26
N VAL A 5 8.01 6.63 -21.92
CA VAL A 5 7.59 7.96 -21.49
C VAL A 5 6.07 8.20 -21.63
N ASP A 6 5.40 7.55 -22.61
CA ASP A 6 3.94 7.67 -22.74
C ASP A 6 3.23 6.94 -21.59
N VAL A 7 3.75 5.76 -21.20
CA VAL A 7 3.21 5.00 -20.06
C VAL A 7 3.48 5.73 -18.75
N VAL A 8 4.68 6.29 -18.57
CA VAL A 8 5.04 7.07 -17.37
C VAL A 8 4.10 8.25 -17.18
N ARG A 9 3.77 9.00 -18.26
CA ARG A 9 2.79 10.10 -18.15
C ARG A 9 1.44 9.62 -17.64
N VAL A 10 0.95 8.48 -18.13
CA VAL A 10 -0.30 7.91 -17.65
C VAL A 10 -0.21 7.52 -16.17
N LEU A 11 0.91 6.91 -15.75
CA LEU A 11 1.12 6.55 -14.35
C LEU A 11 1.17 7.79 -13.44
N GLU A 12 1.80 8.88 -13.90
CA GLU A 12 1.90 10.13 -13.16
C GLU A 12 0.58 10.92 -13.15
N ASP A 13 -0.27 10.76 -14.17
CA ASP A 13 -1.65 11.29 -14.15
C ASP A 13 -2.55 10.52 -13.17
N LEU A 14 -2.39 9.19 -13.05
CA LEU A 14 -3.13 8.34 -12.11
C LEU A 14 -2.62 8.51 -10.66
N TYR A 15 -1.32 8.65 -10.50
CA TYR A 15 -0.60 8.71 -9.22
C TYR A 15 0.37 9.90 -9.20
N PRO A 16 -0.13 11.13 -9.08
CA PRO A 16 0.66 12.34 -9.20
C PRO A 16 1.85 12.40 -8.23
N LEU A 17 3.05 12.67 -8.75
CA LEU A 17 4.28 12.67 -7.94
C LEU A 17 4.28 13.73 -6.83
N ASN A 18 3.53 14.82 -6.98
CA ASN A 18 3.40 15.85 -5.97
C ASN A 18 2.55 15.43 -4.74
N LEU A 19 1.95 14.25 -4.77
CA LEU A 19 1.28 13.65 -3.61
C LEU A 19 2.25 12.85 -2.72
N ALA A 20 3.49 12.66 -3.16
CA ALA A 20 4.48 11.94 -2.37
C ALA A 20 4.87 12.71 -1.11
N GLU A 21 5.16 11.95 -0.05
CA GLU A 21 5.77 12.49 1.16
C GLU A 21 7.13 13.13 0.84
N SER A 22 7.49 14.19 1.57
CA SER A 22 8.68 15.02 1.29
C SER A 22 10.02 14.27 1.32
N TRP A 23 10.06 13.12 1.96
CA TRP A 23 11.24 12.26 2.06
C TRP A 23 11.30 11.19 0.97
N ASP A 24 10.23 11.01 0.19
CA ASP A 24 10.06 9.96 -0.81
C ASP A 24 10.41 10.47 -2.22
N ASN A 25 10.85 9.56 -3.09
CA ASN A 25 11.19 9.86 -4.49
C ASN A 25 10.62 8.80 -5.43
N PRO A 26 9.30 8.72 -5.60
CA PRO A 26 8.66 7.81 -6.55
C PRO A 26 8.85 8.26 -8.02
N GLY A 27 8.33 7.47 -8.95
CA GLY A 27 8.38 7.74 -10.37
C GLY A 27 9.31 6.80 -11.13
N LEU A 28 9.77 7.18 -12.32
CA LEU A 28 10.66 6.35 -13.14
C LEU A 28 12.06 6.30 -12.52
N ILE A 29 12.46 5.12 -12.08
CA ILE A 29 13.76 4.88 -11.40
C ILE A 29 14.81 4.35 -12.38
N VAL A 30 14.41 3.44 -13.27
CA VAL A 30 15.28 2.85 -14.30
C VAL A 30 14.49 2.77 -15.61
N GLY A 31 15.12 3.03 -16.75
CA GLY A 31 14.52 2.81 -18.06
C GLY A 31 14.90 3.86 -19.07
N ASN A 32 14.83 3.50 -20.36
CA ASN A 32 15.03 4.41 -21.47
C ASN A 32 13.67 4.93 -21.95
N PRO A 33 13.40 6.25 -21.92
CA PRO A 33 12.10 6.84 -22.26
C PRO A 33 11.57 6.47 -23.65
N THR A 34 12.45 6.09 -24.59
CA THR A 34 12.06 5.75 -25.98
C THR A 34 11.77 4.27 -26.20
N ASP A 35 12.03 3.41 -25.21
CA ASP A 35 11.79 1.98 -25.33
C ASP A 35 10.28 1.70 -25.48
N LYS A 36 9.93 0.66 -26.23
CA LYS A 36 8.54 0.24 -26.45
C LYS A 36 8.04 -0.55 -25.26
N VAL A 37 6.80 -0.28 -24.85
CA VAL A 37 6.15 -0.99 -23.75
C VAL A 37 4.95 -1.77 -24.30
N ASN A 38 5.00 -3.10 -24.18
CA ASN A 38 3.93 -4.02 -24.54
C ASN A 38 3.45 -4.83 -23.33
N LYS A 39 4.37 -5.11 -22.39
CA LYS A 39 4.08 -5.90 -21.20
C LYS A 39 4.51 -5.16 -19.94
N ILE A 40 3.54 -4.98 -19.02
CA ILE A 40 3.75 -4.39 -17.70
C ILE A 40 3.55 -5.47 -16.65
N VAL A 41 4.45 -5.54 -15.67
CA VAL A 41 4.34 -6.40 -14.49
C VAL A 41 4.22 -5.53 -13.27
N CYS A 42 3.22 -5.79 -12.42
CA CYS A 42 3.04 -5.10 -11.14
C CYS A 42 3.48 -5.99 -9.98
N LEU A 43 4.22 -5.44 -9.03
CA LEU A 43 4.70 -6.15 -7.85
C LEU A 43 4.87 -5.20 -6.65
N SER A 44 4.82 -5.72 -5.42
CA SER A 44 5.03 -4.90 -4.22
C SER A 44 6.51 -4.53 -4.07
N ASP A 45 7.38 -5.51 -4.04
CA ASP A 45 8.81 -5.34 -3.76
C ASP A 45 9.67 -5.68 -4.98
N PRO A 46 10.53 -4.77 -5.48
CA PRO A 46 11.44 -5.04 -6.59
C PRO A 46 12.67 -5.83 -6.10
N THR A 47 12.42 -7.05 -5.57
CA THR A 47 13.50 -7.96 -5.17
C THR A 47 14.26 -8.47 -6.39
N LEU A 48 15.51 -8.94 -6.23
CA LEU A 48 16.29 -9.44 -7.35
C LEU A 48 15.58 -10.59 -8.06
N GLU A 49 15.01 -11.53 -7.29
CA GLU A 49 14.27 -12.67 -7.85
C GLU A 49 13.02 -12.22 -8.63
N ALA A 50 12.21 -11.31 -8.07
CA ALA A 50 11.00 -10.81 -8.72
C ALA A 50 11.33 -10.04 -10.03
N VAL A 51 12.40 -9.26 -10.02
CA VAL A 51 12.87 -8.53 -11.20
C VAL A 51 13.40 -9.50 -12.27
N GLU A 52 14.23 -10.48 -11.90
CA GLU A 52 14.73 -11.50 -12.84
C GLU A 52 13.59 -12.32 -13.45
N GLU A 53 12.59 -12.69 -12.66
CA GLU A 53 11.42 -13.41 -13.16
C GLU A 53 10.58 -12.53 -14.08
N SER A 54 10.34 -11.27 -13.74
CA SER A 54 9.64 -10.32 -14.61
C SER A 54 10.35 -10.15 -15.95
N CYS A 55 11.68 -10.01 -15.94
CA CYS A 55 12.48 -9.93 -17.16
C CYS A 55 12.40 -11.22 -17.98
N LYS A 56 12.47 -12.42 -17.36
CA LYS A 56 12.27 -13.71 -18.03
C LYS A 56 10.88 -13.83 -18.67
N MET A 57 9.87 -13.25 -18.06
CA MET A 57 8.52 -13.17 -18.63
C MET A 57 8.43 -12.19 -19.81
N GLY A 58 9.49 -11.43 -20.10
CA GLY A 58 9.53 -10.40 -21.14
C GLY A 58 8.80 -9.12 -20.74
N ALA A 59 8.89 -8.70 -19.49
CA ALA A 59 8.38 -7.40 -19.05
C ALA A 59 9.21 -6.27 -19.67
N ASP A 60 8.52 -5.27 -20.23
CA ASP A 60 9.13 -4.03 -20.73
C ASP A 60 9.11 -2.94 -19.64
N LEU A 61 8.20 -3.07 -18.67
CA LEU A 61 8.08 -2.19 -17.51
C LEU A 61 7.63 -2.97 -16.28
N ILE A 62 8.29 -2.71 -15.16
CA ILE A 62 7.84 -3.10 -13.83
C ILE A 62 7.25 -1.87 -13.15
N VAL A 63 6.03 -2.00 -12.63
CA VAL A 63 5.39 -1.04 -11.72
C VAL A 63 5.47 -1.62 -10.32
N SER A 64 6.30 -1.05 -9.45
CA SER A 64 6.40 -1.50 -8.06
C SER A 64 5.78 -0.51 -7.09
N HIS A 65 5.32 -1.02 -5.96
CA HIS A 65 4.90 -0.16 -4.85
C HIS A 65 6.10 0.33 -4.06
N HIS A 66 6.92 -0.57 -3.53
CA HIS A 66 8.10 -0.18 -2.77
C HIS A 66 9.24 0.30 -3.66
N PRO A 67 10.02 1.30 -3.19
CA PRO A 67 11.13 1.85 -3.93
C PRO A 67 12.35 0.91 -3.91
N LEU A 68 13.02 0.79 -5.05
CA LEU A 68 14.33 0.13 -5.11
C LEU A 68 15.36 0.88 -4.25
N PHE A 69 15.28 2.21 -4.22
CA PHE A 69 16.17 3.08 -3.46
C PHE A 69 15.38 3.88 -2.42
N PHE A 70 15.18 3.31 -1.25
CA PHE A 70 14.56 4.00 -0.12
C PHE A 70 15.46 5.14 0.44
N ARG A 71 16.77 5.02 0.26
CA ARG A 71 17.78 6.04 0.60
C ARG A 71 18.66 6.29 -0.60
N SER A 72 19.20 7.50 -0.71
CA SER A 72 20.15 7.86 -1.76
C SER A 72 21.34 6.90 -1.80
N VAL A 73 21.76 6.52 -3.00
CA VAL A 73 22.90 5.64 -3.23
C VAL A 73 24.00 6.40 -3.99
N HIS A 74 25.25 6.02 -3.77
CA HIS A 74 26.41 6.62 -4.45
C HIS A 74 27.00 5.70 -5.52
N GLU A 75 26.53 4.44 -5.59
CA GLU A 75 26.99 3.48 -6.58
C GLU A 75 25.89 2.50 -6.98
N VAL A 76 25.97 1.98 -8.19
CA VAL A 76 25.09 0.95 -8.75
C VAL A 76 25.93 -0.16 -9.38
N SER A 77 26.88 -0.70 -8.63
CA SER A 77 27.75 -1.78 -9.07
C SER A 77 27.11 -3.16 -8.82
N GLY A 78 27.48 -4.18 -9.62
CA GLY A 78 27.05 -5.56 -9.42
C GLY A 78 27.56 -6.22 -8.13
N LEU A 79 28.29 -5.48 -7.28
CA LEU A 79 28.72 -5.93 -5.94
C LEU A 79 27.60 -5.80 -4.90
N SER A 80 26.56 -5.02 -5.19
CA SER A 80 25.38 -4.88 -4.33
C SER A 80 24.13 -5.45 -5.03
N VAL A 81 23.17 -5.94 -4.23
CA VAL A 81 21.90 -6.45 -4.76
C VAL A 81 21.16 -5.39 -5.56
N ARG A 82 21.14 -4.13 -5.09
CA ARG A 82 20.48 -3.02 -5.80
C ARG A 82 21.15 -2.70 -7.12
N GLY A 83 22.50 -2.67 -7.14
CA GLY A 83 23.25 -2.50 -8.37
C GLY A 83 23.04 -3.66 -9.36
N LYS A 84 22.93 -4.91 -8.86
CA LYS A 84 22.59 -6.07 -9.72
C LYS A 84 21.18 -5.95 -10.29
N ILE A 85 20.20 -5.48 -9.53
CA ILE A 85 18.83 -5.24 -10.01
C ILE A 85 18.85 -4.19 -11.15
N VAL A 86 19.52 -3.06 -10.94
CA VAL A 86 19.64 -2.02 -11.99
C VAL A 86 20.29 -2.59 -13.25
N GLN A 87 21.38 -3.34 -13.10
CA GLN A 87 22.05 -3.99 -14.23
C GLN A 87 21.10 -4.94 -14.95
N THR A 88 20.36 -5.79 -14.22
CA THR A 88 19.40 -6.73 -14.81
C THR A 88 18.32 -5.99 -15.60
N LEU A 89 17.77 -4.90 -15.07
CA LEU A 89 16.76 -4.09 -15.75
C LEU A 89 17.31 -3.48 -17.05
N ILE A 90 18.51 -2.89 -17.00
CA ILE A 90 19.15 -2.26 -18.17
C ILE A 90 19.47 -3.30 -19.25
N GLU A 91 20.05 -4.44 -18.87
CA GLU A 91 20.42 -5.53 -19.81
C GLU A 91 19.19 -6.15 -20.50
N ASN A 92 18.01 -6.10 -19.86
CA ASN A 92 16.75 -6.62 -20.41
C ASN A 92 15.84 -5.53 -21.01
N HIS A 93 16.30 -4.28 -21.15
CA HIS A 93 15.48 -3.15 -21.63
C HIS A 93 14.16 -3.00 -20.87
N CYS A 94 14.15 -3.33 -19.60
CA CYS A 94 12.98 -3.26 -18.72
C CYS A 94 13.03 -2.02 -17.84
N GLY A 95 12.00 -1.19 -17.90
CA GLY A 95 11.84 -0.04 -17.00
C GLY A 95 11.42 -0.45 -15.60
N LEU A 96 11.69 0.39 -14.61
CA LEU A 96 11.14 0.32 -13.26
C LEU A 96 10.52 1.67 -12.88
N TRP A 97 9.23 1.70 -12.68
CA TRP A 97 8.48 2.83 -12.14
C TRP A 97 7.96 2.48 -10.74
N VAL A 98 8.05 3.42 -9.81
CA VAL A 98 7.66 3.26 -8.40
C VAL A 98 6.47 4.18 -8.11
N GLY A 99 5.39 3.59 -7.60
CA GLY A 99 4.26 4.31 -7.01
C GLY A 99 4.18 3.97 -5.52
N HIS A 100 4.76 4.82 -4.70
CA HIS A 100 4.89 4.61 -3.26
C HIS A 100 3.92 5.54 -2.51
N THR A 101 4.39 6.50 -1.71
CA THR A 101 3.50 7.38 -0.94
C THR A 101 2.57 8.24 -1.81
N ASN A 102 2.96 8.55 -3.05
CA ASN A 102 2.06 9.18 -4.03
C ASN A 102 0.89 8.26 -4.43
N ALA A 103 1.14 6.95 -4.56
CA ALA A 103 0.08 5.97 -4.81
C ALA A 103 -0.80 5.74 -3.57
N ASP A 104 -0.24 5.82 -2.35
CA ASP A 104 -1.01 5.77 -1.10
C ASP A 104 -2.02 6.91 -1.01
N ALA A 105 -1.62 8.11 -1.41
CA ALA A 105 -2.43 9.33 -1.32
C ALA A 105 -3.42 9.50 -2.47
N ALA A 106 -3.25 8.77 -3.59
CA ALA A 106 -4.07 8.92 -4.78
C ALA A 106 -5.54 8.53 -4.58
N PHE A 107 -6.43 9.08 -5.41
CA PHE A 107 -7.88 8.84 -5.34
C PHE A 107 -8.23 7.34 -5.40
N ARG A 108 -7.68 6.61 -6.38
CA ARG A 108 -7.79 5.16 -6.55
C ARG A 108 -6.49 4.44 -6.15
N GLY A 109 -5.85 4.94 -5.10
CA GLY A 109 -4.58 4.42 -4.60
C GLY A 109 -4.73 3.24 -3.65
N VAL A 110 -3.63 2.94 -2.96
CA VAL A 110 -3.47 1.74 -2.11
C VAL A 110 -4.52 1.69 -0.99
N ALA A 111 -4.70 2.79 -0.25
CA ALA A 111 -5.67 2.86 0.83
C ALA A 111 -7.13 2.78 0.33
N ALA A 112 -7.44 3.34 -0.84
CA ALA A 112 -8.76 3.24 -1.44
C ALA A 112 -9.09 1.81 -1.87
N ALA A 113 -8.12 1.09 -2.43
CA ALA A 113 -8.27 -0.31 -2.80
C ALA A 113 -8.53 -1.21 -1.58
N ALA A 114 -7.76 -1.03 -0.51
CA ALA A 114 -7.95 -1.78 0.73
C ALA A 114 -9.32 -1.48 1.37
N ALA A 115 -9.69 -0.21 1.51
CA ALA A 115 -10.98 0.19 2.06
C ALA A 115 -12.17 -0.39 1.26
N SER A 116 -12.08 -0.38 -0.07
CA SER A 116 -13.07 -0.99 -0.95
C SER A 116 -13.14 -2.51 -0.79
N ALA A 117 -12.00 -3.19 -0.71
CA ALA A 117 -11.93 -4.64 -0.49
C ALA A 117 -12.55 -5.05 0.85
N PHE A 118 -12.46 -4.19 1.87
CA PHE A 118 -13.09 -4.39 3.18
C PHE A 118 -14.57 -4.00 3.20
N GLY A 119 -15.12 -3.51 2.10
CA GLY A 119 -16.53 -3.16 1.95
C GLY A 119 -16.93 -1.85 2.61
N LEU A 120 -16.00 -0.93 2.78
CA LEU A 120 -16.28 0.39 3.33
C LEU A 120 -16.94 1.30 2.29
N LYS A 121 -17.82 2.16 2.76
CA LYS A 121 -18.55 3.18 2.00
C LYS A 121 -18.19 4.58 2.51
N ASP A 122 -18.59 5.61 1.75
CA ASP A 122 -18.44 7.03 2.11
C ASP A 122 -16.99 7.37 2.45
N LEU A 123 -16.08 6.93 1.58
CA LEU A 123 -14.64 7.04 1.77
C LEU A 123 -14.17 8.49 1.68
N HIS A 124 -13.34 8.86 2.64
CA HIS A 124 -12.56 10.11 2.62
C HIS A 124 -11.15 9.83 3.17
N PRO A 125 -10.14 10.65 2.84
CA PRO A 125 -8.81 10.51 3.41
C PRO A 125 -8.79 10.60 4.93
N LEU A 126 -7.94 9.82 5.58
CA LEU A 126 -7.62 9.98 7.00
C LEU A 126 -6.83 11.27 7.22
N VAL A 127 -5.83 11.52 6.36
CA VAL A 127 -5.05 12.77 6.33
C VAL A 127 -5.18 13.37 4.93
N PRO A 128 -5.97 14.42 4.73
CA PRO A 128 -6.09 15.07 3.42
C PRO A 128 -4.76 15.67 2.94
N ALA A 129 -4.44 15.53 1.66
CA ALA A 129 -3.22 16.08 1.05
C ALA A 129 -3.23 17.62 1.04
N SER A 130 -4.41 18.23 0.95
CA SER A 130 -4.60 19.67 1.04
C SER A 130 -6.01 20.01 1.52
N ASN A 131 -6.19 21.23 2.04
CA ASN A 131 -7.52 21.72 2.42
C ASN A 131 -8.46 21.98 1.22
N ASN A 132 -7.91 22.07 0.00
CA ASN A 132 -8.66 22.38 -1.21
C ASN A 132 -9.14 21.14 -1.97
N ASP A 133 -8.48 19.99 -1.77
CA ASP A 133 -8.88 18.71 -2.32
C ASP A 133 -8.95 17.66 -1.21
N THR A 134 -10.17 17.40 -0.77
CA THR A 134 -10.47 16.44 0.28
C THR A 134 -10.65 15.01 -0.25
N SER A 135 -10.42 14.77 -1.54
CA SER A 135 -10.49 13.42 -2.14
C SER A 135 -9.13 12.70 -2.13
N LEU A 136 -8.03 13.45 -2.03
CA LEU A 136 -6.64 12.99 -2.05
C LEU A 136 -6.02 13.05 -0.64
N GLY A 137 -5.18 12.10 -0.31
CA GLY A 137 -4.46 12.07 0.96
C GLY A 137 -4.23 10.66 1.49
N LEU A 138 -3.49 10.56 2.59
CA LEU A 138 -3.09 9.31 3.19
C LEU A 138 -4.24 8.60 3.90
N GLY A 139 -4.23 7.28 3.82
CA GLY A 139 -5.25 6.44 4.44
C GLY A 139 -6.65 6.68 3.91
N ARG A 140 -7.60 5.94 4.44
CA ARG A 140 -9.04 6.16 4.17
C ARG A 140 -9.84 5.93 5.45
N VAL A 141 -10.85 6.74 5.64
CA VAL A 141 -11.89 6.51 6.64
C VAL A 141 -13.18 6.23 5.90
N GLY A 142 -13.93 5.26 6.37
CA GLY A 142 -15.22 4.91 5.80
C GLY A 142 -16.12 4.22 6.81
N VAL A 143 -17.32 3.88 6.39
CA VAL A 143 -18.31 3.21 7.23
C VAL A 143 -18.72 1.88 6.63
N LEU A 144 -19.01 0.92 7.48
CA LEU A 144 -19.63 -0.33 7.09
C LEU A 144 -21.13 -0.10 6.83
N GLU A 145 -21.67 -0.71 5.79
CA GLU A 145 -23.11 -0.63 5.48
C GLU A 145 -23.98 -1.16 6.64
N GLN A 146 -23.47 -2.18 7.33
CA GLN A 146 -24.10 -2.75 8.53
C GLN A 146 -23.06 -2.83 9.63
N LYS A 147 -23.49 -2.49 10.85
CA LYS A 147 -22.66 -2.69 12.05
C LYS A 147 -22.48 -4.18 12.30
N ILE A 148 -21.25 -4.59 12.52
CA ILE A 148 -20.87 -6.00 12.77
C ILE A 148 -19.92 -6.07 13.96
N THR A 149 -19.63 -7.26 14.46
CA THR A 149 -18.63 -7.45 15.51
C THR A 149 -17.22 -7.22 14.97
N LEU A 150 -16.28 -6.83 15.84
CA LEU A 150 -14.85 -6.76 15.48
C LEU A 150 -14.35 -8.09 14.91
N LYS A 151 -14.81 -9.22 15.46
CA LYS A 151 -14.47 -10.56 14.95
C LYS A 151 -14.90 -10.73 13.49
N GLU A 152 -16.15 -10.39 13.17
CA GLU A 152 -16.67 -10.50 11.79
C GLU A 152 -15.93 -9.57 10.84
N PHE A 153 -15.60 -8.36 11.30
CA PHE A 153 -14.81 -7.43 10.49
C PHE A 153 -13.37 -7.93 10.28
N ALA A 154 -12.70 -8.41 11.33
CA ALA A 154 -11.36 -9.00 11.20
C ALA A 154 -11.34 -10.21 10.25
N MET A 155 -12.38 -11.05 10.28
CA MET A 155 -12.52 -12.15 9.31
C MET A 155 -12.76 -11.64 7.89
N ARG A 156 -13.48 -10.53 7.72
CA ARG A 156 -13.64 -9.87 6.40
C ARG A 156 -12.31 -9.36 5.88
N VAL A 157 -11.51 -8.68 6.72
CA VAL A 157 -10.14 -8.25 6.38
C VAL A 157 -9.30 -9.45 5.98
N PHE A 158 -9.25 -10.48 6.82
CA PHE A 158 -8.48 -11.71 6.55
C PHE A 158 -8.84 -12.35 5.20
N ASN A 159 -10.13 -12.46 4.88
CA ASN A 159 -10.60 -13.08 3.64
C ASN A 159 -10.37 -12.22 2.39
N ALA A 160 -10.19 -10.90 2.56
CA ALA A 160 -9.90 -9.99 1.46
C ALA A 160 -8.41 -9.98 1.07
N LEU A 161 -7.54 -10.39 1.99
CA LEU A 161 -6.09 -10.42 1.79
C LEU A 161 -5.65 -11.73 1.10
N PRO A 162 -4.53 -11.70 0.37
CA PRO A 162 -3.83 -12.92 -0.02
C PRO A 162 -3.53 -13.78 1.21
N THR A 163 -3.52 -15.11 1.02
CA THR A 163 -3.21 -16.04 2.12
C THR A 163 -1.77 -15.85 2.60
N THR A 164 -1.60 -15.59 3.89
CA THR A 164 -0.30 -15.45 4.54
C THR A 164 -0.17 -16.39 5.73
N LYS A 165 1.06 -16.74 6.12
CA LYS A 165 1.30 -17.59 7.31
C LYS A 165 0.99 -16.86 8.62
N LEU A 166 1.02 -15.52 8.63
CA LEU A 166 0.78 -14.70 9.83
C LEU A 166 -0.71 -14.44 10.07
N GLY A 167 -1.53 -14.40 9.02
CA GLY A 167 -2.92 -13.96 9.11
C GLY A 167 -3.03 -12.49 9.54
N VAL A 168 -4.09 -12.16 10.30
CA VAL A 168 -4.29 -10.83 10.89
C VAL A 168 -4.25 -10.91 12.41
N GLN A 169 -3.73 -9.87 13.05
CA GLN A 169 -3.68 -9.75 14.50
C GLN A 169 -4.71 -8.71 14.95
N VAL A 170 -5.40 -8.98 16.05
CA VAL A 170 -6.48 -8.11 16.54
C VAL A 170 -6.21 -7.71 17.99
N CYS A 171 -6.36 -6.42 18.29
CA CYS A 171 -6.32 -5.87 19.63
C CYS A 171 -7.65 -5.17 19.93
N GLY A 172 -8.37 -5.64 20.94
CA GLY A 172 -9.68 -5.12 21.36
C GLY A 172 -10.68 -6.23 21.68
N ASP A 173 -11.87 -5.83 22.12
CA ASP A 173 -12.97 -6.78 22.36
C ASP A 173 -13.55 -7.29 21.05
N ILE A 174 -13.35 -8.56 20.75
CA ILE A 174 -13.81 -9.22 19.51
C ILE A 174 -15.33 -9.21 19.34
N ASN A 175 -16.08 -8.98 20.40
CA ASN A 175 -17.56 -8.89 20.38
C ASN A 175 -18.06 -7.44 20.28
N ALA A 176 -17.16 -6.44 20.37
CA ALA A 176 -17.52 -5.05 20.22
C ALA A 176 -18.13 -4.79 18.83
N ILE A 177 -19.19 -3.99 18.79
CA ILE A 177 -19.86 -3.60 17.54
C ILE A 177 -19.13 -2.43 16.91
N VAL A 178 -18.74 -2.57 15.65
CA VAL A 178 -17.95 -1.61 14.89
C VAL A 178 -18.68 -1.17 13.62
N SER A 179 -18.39 0.05 13.19
CA SER A 179 -18.99 0.66 12.00
C SER A 179 -18.03 1.59 11.28
N LYS A 180 -17.36 2.51 11.97
CA LYS A 180 -16.44 3.48 11.39
C LYS A 180 -15.01 2.95 11.44
N ILE A 181 -14.39 2.83 10.28
CA ILE A 181 -13.11 2.19 10.12
C ILE A 181 -12.12 3.16 9.49
N ALA A 182 -10.92 3.26 10.07
CA ALA A 182 -9.76 3.88 9.45
C ALA A 182 -8.86 2.78 8.88
N VAL A 183 -8.34 2.99 7.66
CA VAL A 183 -7.44 2.06 6.97
C VAL A 183 -6.23 2.83 6.46
N LEU A 184 -5.05 2.38 6.83
CA LEU A 184 -3.77 2.84 6.28
C LEU A 184 -2.92 1.61 5.98
N PRO A 185 -2.84 1.14 4.71
CA PRO A 185 -1.87 0.12 4.32
C PRO A 185 -0.45 0.58 4.61
N GLY A 186 0.45 -0.36 4.85
CA GLY A 186 1.81 -0.02 5.25
C GLY A 186 1.95 0.31 6.75
N SER A 187 3.08 0.90 7.14
CA SER A 187 3.42 1.19 8.53
C SER A 187 2.65 2.40 9.07
N GLY A 188 1.70 2.18 9.97
CA GLY A 188 0.72 3.19 10.39
C GLY A 188 0.80 3.67 11.82
N ASP A 189 1.83 3.33 12.59
CA ASP A 189 1.90 3.75 14.01
C ASP A 189 2.20 5.25 14.22
N SER A 190 2.45 6.01 13.18
CA SER A 190 2.58 7.48 13.24
C SER A 190 1.26 8.25 13.20
N LEU A 191 0.12 7.60 12.84
CA LEU A 191 -1.17 8.28 12.62
C LEU A 191 -2.26 7.94 13.67
N PHE A 192 -1.86 7.50 14.85
CA PHE A 192 -2.83 7.20 15.91
C PHE A 192 -3.63 8.43 16.37
N ASP A 193 -3.06 9.63 16.34
CA ASP A 193 -3.75 10.85 16.73
C ASP A 193 -4.86 11.21 15.74
N GLU A 194 -4.59 11.09 14.45
CA GLU A 194 -5.56 11.31 13.36
C GLU A 194 -6.69 10.27 13.42
N VAL A 195 -6.35 9.02 13.72
CA VAL A 195 -7.34 7.94 13.89
C VAL A 195 -8.26 8.21 15.08
N ARG A 196 -7.73 8.68 16.22
CA ARG A 196 -8.54 9.10 17.36
C ARG A 196 -9.40 10.32 17.03
N ALA A 197 -8.81 11.33 16.39
CA ALA A 197 -9.52 12.55 16.01
C ALA A 197 -10.68 12.29 15.06
N CYS A 198 -10.54 11.37 14.11
CA CYS A 198 -11.64 11.00 13.23
C CYS A 198 -12.71 10.14 13.92
N GLY A 199 -12.45 9.61 15.11
CA GLY A 199 -13.38 8.81 15.91
C GLY A 199 -13.67 7.42 15.33
N ALA A 200 -12.70 6.80 14.64
CA ALA A 200 -12.81 5.45 14.13
C ALA A 200 -12.98 4.43 15.27
N ASP A 201 -13.82 3.42 15.04
CA ASP A 201 -13.98 2.29 15.97
C ASP A 201 -12.81 1.32 15.83
N VAL A 202 -12.27 1.16 14.61
CA VAL A 202 -11.15 0.27 14.31
C VAL A 202 -10.14 0.98 13.41
N TYR A 203 -8.87 0.74 13.67
CA TYR A 203 -7.77 1.09 12.80
C TYR A 203 -7.14 -0.16 12.19
N VAL A 204 -7.14 -0.26 10.86
CA VAL A 204 -6.49 -1.33 10.10
C VAL A 204 -5.21 -0.79 9.48
N THR A 205 -4.08 -1.38 9.82
CA THR A 205 -2.76 -0.97 9.31
C THR A 205 -1.77 -2.14 9.37
N SER A 206 -0.49 -1.90 9.14
CA SER A 206 0.57 -2.90 9.21
C SER A 206 1.73 -2.43 10.08
N ASP A 207 2.65 -3.34 10.37
CA ASP A 207 3.92 -3.08 11.07
C ASP A 207 3.77 -2.34 12.41
N LEU A 208 2.68 -2.60 13.11
CA LEU A 208 2.47 -2.03 14.43
C LEU A 208 3.56 -2.51 15.40
N ARG A 209 4.40 -1.59 15.85
CA ARG A 209 5.42 -1.84 16.85
C ARG A 209 4.78 -1.95 18.24
N HIS A 210 5.42 -2.72 19.13
CA HIS A 210 4.89 -3.04 20.46
C HIS A 210 4.50 -1.78 21.25
N HIS A 211 5.42 -0.85 21.47
CA HIS A 211 5.15 0.32 22.30
C HIS A 211 4.08 1.25 21.71
N PRO A 212 4.17 1.71 20.44
CA PRO A 212 3.11 2.55 19.88
C PRO A 212 1.71 1.91 19.92
N ALA A 213 1.61 0.62 19.64
CA ALA A 213 0.33 -0.08 19.68
C ALA A 213 -0.21 -0.23 21.11
N THR A 214 0.65 -0.54 22.07
CA THR A 214 0.28 -0.63 23.49
C THR A 214 -0.17 0.72 24.01
N ASP A 215 0.60 1.77 23.78
CA ASP A 215 0.29 3.13 24.23
C ASP A 215 -1.04 3.62 23.62
N ALA A 216 -1.27 3.35 22.32
CA ALA A 216 -2.51 3.74 21.66
C ALA A 216 -3.74 3.03 22.26
N TYR A 217 -3.61 1.75 22.58
CA TYR A 217 -4.72 0.98 23.15
C TYR A 217 -4.97 1.32 24.64
N GLU A 218 -3.92 1.51 25.43
CA GLU A 218 -4.02 1.99 26.82
C GLU A 218 -4.65 3.39 26.88
N GLN A 219 -4.29 4.27 25.95
CA GLN A 219 -4.91 5.60 25.83
C GLN A 219 -6.41 5.48 25.51
N ALA A 220 -6.80 4.56 24.62
CA ALA A 220 -8.22 4.33 24.30
C ALA A 220 -9.00 3.82 25.52
N ILE A 221 -8.42 2.95 26.34
CA ILE A 221 -9.01 2.50 27.61
C ILE A 221 -9.18 3.67 28.56
N TYR A 222 -8.14 4.47 28.74
CA TYR A 222 -8.17 5.62 29.65
C TYR A 222 -9.22 6.67 29.23
N GLU A 223 -9.30 7.00 27.96
CA GLU A 223 -10.31 7.92 27.41
C GLU A 223 -11.74 7.39 27.62
N SER A 224 -11.95 6.09 27.45
CA SER A 224 -13.22 5.43 27.73
C SER A 224 -13.63 5.61 29.21
N GLN A 225 -12.69 5.43 30.15
CA GLN A 225 -12.91 5.62 31.58
C GLN A 225 -13.26 7.08 31.92
N LEU A 226 -12.51 8.04 31.36
CA LEU A 226 -12.78 9.48 31.56
C LEU A 226 -14.15 9.88 31.05
N ALA A 227 -14.62 9.28 29.96
CA ALA A 227 -15.93 9.52 29.37
C ALA A 227 -17.08 8.76 30.08
N ASN A 228 -16.79 7.97 31.15
CA ASN A 228 -17.73 7.03 31.76
C ASN A 228 -18.41 6.13 30.68
N SER A 229 -17.68 5.70 29.69
CA SER A 229 -18.13 4.89 28.57
C SER A 229 -17.56 3.47 28.67
N ASN A 230 -18.27 2.51 28.10
CA ASN A 230 -17.75 1.15 27.91
C ASN A 230 -17.19 0.94 26.49
N ILE A 231 -17.07 2.01 25.69
CA ILE A 231 -16.62 1.95 24.30
C ILE A 231 -15.14 2.30 24.27
N ILE A 232 -14.30 1.31 24.02
CA ILE A 232 -12.85 1.46 23.83
C ILE A 232 -12.59 1.59 22.32
N LYS A 233 -12.01 2.71 21.88
CA LYS A 233 -11.68 2.96 20.48
C LYS A 233 -10.49 3.91 20.29
N PRO A 234 -9.68 3.74 19.26
CA PRO A 234 -9.79 2.69 18.26
C PRO A 234 -9.32 1.33 18.78
N MET A 235 -9.96 0.25 18.30
CA MET A 235 -9.40 -1.09 18.34
C MET A 235 -8.49 -1.29 17.12
N LEU A 236 -7.54 -2.24 17.17
CA LEU A 236 -6.49 -2.34 16.17
C LEU A 236 -6.58 -3.68 15.42
N ILE A 237 -6.35 -3.61 14.11
CA ILE A 237 -6.10 -4.78 13.26
C ILE A 237 -4.75 -4.56 12.56
N ASN A 238 -3.77 -5.42 12.86
CA ASN A 238 -2.48 -5.43 12.21
C ASN A 238 -2.46 -6.50 11.14
N THR A 239 -2.14 -6.10 9.90
CA THR A 239 -2.11 -6.96 8.72
C THR A 239 -0.67 -7.17 8.25
N PRO A 240 -0.39 -8.25 7.49
CA PRO A 240 0.88 -8.35 6.78
C PRO A 240 1.02 -7.22 5.77
N HIS A 241 2.17 -6.54 5.76
CA HIS A 241 2.44 -5.30 5.02
C HIS A 241 2.13 -5.45 3.52
N SER A 242 2.91 -6.26 2.81
CA SER A 242 2.73 -6.44 1.36
C SER A 242 1.36 -7.03 0.99
N ALA A 243 0.72 -7.78 1.90
CA ALA A 243 -0.58 -8.39 1.61
C ALA A 243 -1.70 -7.35 1.49
N ILE A 244 -1.74 -6.35 2.38
CA ILE A 244 -2.75 -5.29 2.30
C ILE A 244 -2.46 -4.35 1.13
N GLU A 245 -1.21 -4.03 0.86
CA GLU A 245 -0.80 -3.16 -0.24
C GLU A 245 -1.02 -3.79 -1.60
N SER A 246 -0.89 -5.12 -1.72
CA SER A 246 -1.14 -5.84 -2.96
C SER A 246 -2.58 -5.69 -3.49
N LEU A 247 -3.54 -5.31 -2.64
CA LEU A 247 -4.91 -5.01 -3.05
C LEU A 247 -4.98 -3.85 -4.06
N TRP A 248 -3.99 -2.95 -4.04
CA TRP A 248 -3.89 -1.87 -5.01
C TRP A 248 -3.76 -2.35 -6.45
N PHE A 249 -3.04 -3.45 -6.70
CA PHE A 249 -2.76 -3.90 -8.07
C PHE A 249 -4.02 -4.20 -8.87
N LYS A 250 -5.11 -4.58 -8.22
CA LYS A 250 -6.39 -4.73 -8.90
C LYS A 250 -6.86 -3.41 -9.54
N TYR A 251 -6.66 -2.28 -8.85
CA TYR A 251 -6.98 -0.96 -9.39
C TYR A 251 -5.93 -0.51 -10.40
N ALA A 252 -4.65 -0.60 -10.06
CA ALA A 252 -3.56 -0.19 -10.92
C ALA A 252 -3.63 -0.87 -12.30
N VAL A 253 -3.81 -2.19 -12.34
CA VAL A 253 -3.94 -2.95 -13.58
C VAL A 253 -5.11 -2.46 -14.42
N GLN A 254 -6.29 -2.28 -13.80
CA GLN A 254 -7.48 -1.83 -14.51
C GLN A 254 -7.28 -0.39 -15.06
N ASP A 255 -6.82 0.53 -14.23
CA ASP A 255 -6.68 1.93 -14.57
C ASP A 255 -5.59 2.15 -15.64
N ILE A 256 -4.47 1.43 -15.53
CA ILE A 256 -3.40 1.43 -16.55
C ILE A 256 -3.93 0.87 -17.88
N HIS A 257 -4.62 -0.27 -17.82
CA HIS A 257 -5.19 -0.89 -19.02
C HIS A 257 -6.18 0.04 -19.73
N ASP A 258 -7.09 0.66 -18.99
CA ASP A 258 -8.10 1.53 -19.56
C ASP A 258 -7.50 2.83 -20.13
N SER A 259 -6.37 3.28 -19.58
CA SER A 259 -5.71 4.51 -19.98
C SER A 259 -4.73 4.34 -21.14
N ILE A 260 -4.05 3.20 -21.23
CA ILE A 260 -2.93 3.01 -22.19
C ILE A 260 -3.37 2.37 -23.51
N TYR A 261 -4.47 1.66 -23.59
CA TYR A 261 -4.98 0.91 -24.73
C TYR A 261 -5.23 -0.58 -24.46
N LYS A 262 -6.21 -1.11 -25.18
CA LYS A 262 -6.62 -2.53 -25.20
C LYS A 262 -5.57 -3.53 -25.70
N ASN A 263 -4.33 -3.12 -25.96
CA ASN A 263 -3.27 -3.93 -26.57
C ASN A 263 -2.04 -4.18 -25.69
N CYS A 264 -1.97 -3.66 -24.47
CA CYS A 264 -0.92 -4.01 -23.50
C CYS A 264 -1.31 -5.24 -22.69
N LEU A 265 -0.39 -6.21 -22.59
CA LEU A 265 -0.56 -7.35 -21.68
C LEU A 265 -0.14 -6.93 -20.27
N LEU A 266 -1.09 -6.98 -19.35
CA LEU A 266 -0.88 -6.67 -17.94
C LEU A 266 -0.85 -7.96 -17.10
N TYR A 267 0.16 -8.09 -16.26
CA TYR A 267 0.31 -9.19 -15.33
C TYR A 267 0.46 -8.65 -13.89
N THR A 268 -0.24 -9.25 -12.96
CA THR A 268 0.03 -9.12 -11.54
C THR A 268 0.68 -10.42 -11.07
N SER A 269 1.87 -10.34 -10.50
CA SER A 269 2.49 -11.45 -9.80
C SER A 269 2.72 -11.00 -8.35
N PRO A 270 1.88 -11.43 -7.39
CA PRO A 270 2.33 -11.46 -6.02
C PRO A 270 3.46 -12.49 -5.96
N SER A 271 4.69 -12.05 -5.72
CA SER A 271 5.79 -12.97 -5.48
C SER A 271 5.45 -13.85 -4.27
N PRO A 272 5.73 -15.16 -4.30
CA PRO A 272 5.59 -16.01 -3.10
C PRO A 272 6.38 -15.47 -1.90
N ARG A 273 7.41 -14.65 -2.12
CA ARG A 273 8.19 -13.97 -1.08
C ARG A 273 7.49 -12.73 -0.53
N ASP A 274 6.71 -11.98 -1.31
CA ASP A 274 5.92 -10.86 -0.79
C ASP A 274 4.98 -11.32 0.33
N VAL A 275 4.62 -12.60 0.30
CA VAL A 275 3.82 -13.26 1.33
C VAL A 275 4.66 -13.78 2.52
N GLU A 276 5.97 -14.00 2.34
CA GLU A 276 6.88 -14.55 3.37
C GLU A 276 7.72 -13.49 4.08
N GLU A 277 8.06 -12.37 3.44
CA GLU A 277 8.99 -11.34 3.97
C GLU A 277 8.40 -10.40 5.02
N SER A 278 7.10 -10.44 5.28
CA SER A 278 6.53 -9.79 6.47
C SER A 278 7.08 -10.32 7.81
N ARG A 279 8.19 -11.10 7.76
CA ARG A 279 8.87 -11.71 8.91
C ARG A 279 10.13 -11.01 9.39
N MET A 280 10.63 -10.00 8.69
CA MET A 280 11.83 -9.33 9.18
C MET A 280 11.45 -8.44 10.37
N PRO A 281 12.03 -8.64 11.55
CA PRO A 281 11.85 -7.70 12.64
C PRO A 281 12.41 -6.36 12.17
N SER A 282 11.60 -5.30 12.32
CA SER A 282 12.10 -3.94 12.14
C SER A 282 13.34 -3.80 13.00
N SER A 283 14.50 -3.69 12.39
CA SER A 283 15.74 -3.37 13.13
C SER A 283 15.51 -2.05 13.84
N ALA A 284 15.64 -2.11 15.16
CA ALA A 284 15.62 -0.98 16.07
C ALA A 284 16.60 0.12 15.65
#